data_f01460e3b51a06d307389b800edee678
#
_entry.id   f01460e3b51a06d307389b800edee678
#
_cell.length_a   1.000
_cell.length_b   1.000
_cell.length_c   1.000
_cell.angle_alpha   90.00
_cell.angle_beta   90.00
_cell.angle_gamma   90.00
#
_symmetry.space_group_name_H-M   'P 1'
#
loop_
_entity.id
_entity.type
_entity.pdbx_description
1 polymer ?
#
loop_
_entity_poly.entity_id
_entity_poly.type
_entity_poly.pdbx_seq_one_letter_code
_entity_poly.pdbx_strand_id
1 'polypeptide(L)'
;MQTMRVVLTTILLGLFGLARPFVNCSAPPGASLDIRTEDQLNMSNSISTLLLRNLSDVFGENDSVRRRAAIHAIFHEDAVFYDPKGGAFRGRDEIGRIAGELRATHLDFRYQPIAEPEEAGNGGRVRWVEGRPGEAPAHAGTDFAVARDGRIAALYLFFDKLP
;
A
#
# COMPACT_ATOMS: atom_id res chain seq x y z
N MET A 1 30.81 -12.51 26.37
CA MET A 1 30.23 -13.85 26.17
C MET A 1 29.22 -14.08 27.29
N GLN A 2 27.94 -13.93 26.99
CA GLN A 2 26.87 -14.20 27.95
C GLN A 2 25.82 -15.06 27.25
N THR A 3 25.76 -16.31 27.69
CA THR A 3 24.88 -17.38 27.21
C THR A 3 23.48 -17.20 27.76
N MET A 4 22.51 -17.00 26.89
CA MET A 4 21.08 -16.94 27.24
C MET A 4 20.53 -18.37 27.39
N ARG A 5 20.15 -18.72 28.61
CA ARG A 5 19.51 -19.99 28.95
C ARG A 5 18.04 -19.96 28.60
N VAL A 6 17.63 -20.88 27.73
CA VAL A 6 16.20 -21.15 27.47
C VAL A 6 15.68 -22.01 28.64
N VAL A 7 14.66 -21.52 29.35
CA VAL A 7 13.93 -22.28 30.37
C VAL A 7 12.71 -22.91 29.72
N LEU A 8 12.77 -24.23 29.57
CA LEU A 8 11.66 -25.06 29.11
C LEU A 8 10.80 -25.42 30.33
N THR A 9 9.59 -24.87 30.47
CA THR A 9 8.66 -25.26 31.51
C THR A 9 7.63 -26.24 30.95
N THR A 10 7.77 -27.50 31.31
CA THR A 10 6.84 -28.58 31.06
C THR A 10 5.72 -28.51 32.11
N ILE A 11 4.46 -28.36 31.69
CA ILE A 11 3.30 -28.53 32.57
C ILE A 11 2.51 -29.77 32.16
N LEU A 12 2.36 -30.62 33.16
CA LEU A 12 1.83 -31.97 33.17
C LEU A 12 0.31 -32.00 33.11
N LEU A 13 -0.21 -33.06 32.48
CA LEU A 13 -1.61 -33.45 32.29
C LEU A 13 -2.51 -33.33 33.54
N GLY A 14 -3.76 -32.94 33.32
CA GLY A 14 -4.90 -33.22 34.14
C GLY A 14 -6.08 -33.67 33.27
N LEU A 15 -6.32 -34.99 33.19
CA LEU A 15 -7.51 -35.58 32.63
C LEU A 15 -8.70 -35.35 33.59
N PHE A 16 -9.75 -34.68 33.15
CA PHE A 16 -11.10 -34.86 33.67
C PHE A 16 -12.10 -34.86 32.51
N GLY A 17 -12.61 -36.04 32.25
CA GLY A 17 -13.70 -36.24 31.29
C GLY A 17 -15.03 -35.71 31.83
N LEU A 18 -15.68 -34.90 31.05
CA LEU A 18 -17.13 -34.64 31.17
C LEU A 18 -17.68 -34.59 29.73
N ALA A 19 -18.39 -35.65 29.39
CA ALA A 19 -19.18 -35.75 28.16
C ALA A 19 -20.24 -34.64 28.14
N ARG A 20 -20.16 -33.76 27.18
CA ARG A 20 -21.21 -32.79 26.85
C ARG A 20 -22.07 -33.33 25.71
N PRO A 21 -23.40 -33.21 25.77
CA PRO A 21 -24.27 -33.66 24.69
C PRO A 21 -24.03 -32.82 23.45
N PHE A 22 -23.94 -33.48 22.29
CA PHE A 22 -23.95 -32.86 20.98
C PHE A 22 -25.26 -32.11 20.77
N VAL A 23 -25.24 -30.80 20.88
CA VAL A 23 -26.31 -29.94 20.36
C VAL A 23 -26.01 -29.78 18.86
N ASN A 24 -26.84 -30.42 18.06
CA ASN A 24 -26.83 -30.29 16.60
C ASN A 24 -27.36 -28.89 16.27
N CYS A 25 -26.45 -27.92 16.16
CA CYS A 25 -26.75 -26.58 15.70
C CYS A 25 -26.72 -26.61 14.16
N SER A 26 -27.91 -26.84 13.56
CA SER A 26 -28.09 -26.62 12.12
C SER A 26 -27.78 -25.14 11.82
N ALA A 27 -26.68 -24.88 11.11
CA ALA A 27 -26.37 -23.56 10.62
C ALA A 27 -27.44 -23.08 9.63
N PRO A 28 -27.91 -21.82 9.71
CA PRO A 28 -28.86 -21.29 8.76
C PRO A 28 -28.23 -21.27 7.35
N PRO A 29 -29.00 -21.60 6.28
CA PRO A 29 -28.53 -21.49 4.92
C PRO A 29 -28.41 -20.00 4.55
N GLY A 30 -27.21 -19.46 4.53
CA GLY A 30 -26.99 -18.05 4.17
C GLY A 30 -25.60 -17.49 4.46
N ALA A 31 -24.72 -18.21 5.14
CA ALA A 31 -23.43 -17.66 5.61
C ALA A 31 -22.23 -17.85 4.64
N SER A 32 -22.48 -18.03 3.34
CA SER A 32 -21.39 -18.33 2.36
C SER A 32 -20.98 -17.17 1.46
N LEU A 33 -21.47 -15.94 1.72
CA LEU A 33 -21.20 -14.79 0.83
C LEU A 33 -20.16 -13.78 1.36
N ASP A 34 -19.83 -13.81 2.67
CA ASP A 34 -19.02 -12.74 3.28
C ASP A 34 -17.52 -12.95 3.17
N ILE A 35 -17.02 -14.19 3.10
CA ILE A 35 -15.58 -14.47 3.08
C ILE A 35 -14.93 -13.99 1.77
N ARG A 36 -15.62 -14.09 0.65
CA ARG A 36 -15.08 -13.64 -0.66
C ARG A 36 -15.01 -12.11 -0.76
N THR A 37 -15.89 -11.41 -0.07
CA THR A 37 -15.96 -9.95 -0.12
C THR A 37 -14.85 -9.30 0.72
N GLU A 38 -14.50 -9.86 1.88
CA GLU A 38 -13.43 -9.37 2.74
C GLU A 38 -12.05 -9.60 2.12
N ASP A 39 -11.79 -10.78 1.54
CA ASP A 39 -10.54 -11.07 0.85
C ASP A 39 -10.35 -10.20 -0.41
N GLN A 40 -11.41 -9.95 -1.17
CA GLN A 40 -11.36 -9.07 -2.34
C GLN A 40 -11.16 -7.59 -1.94
N LEU A 41 -11.79 -7.13 -0.88
CA LEU A 41 -11.59 -5.78 -0.33
C LEU A 41 -10.19 -5.62 0.25
N ASN A 42 -9.66 -6.65 0.90
CA ASN A 42 -8.32 -6.64 1.47
C ASN A 42 -7.24 -6.66 0.37
N MET A 43 -7.43 -7.41 -0.72
CA MET A 43 -6.54 -7.39 -1.89
C MET A 43 -6.58 -6.05 -2.63
N SER A 44 -7.74 -5.39 -2.73
CA SER A 44 -7.87 -4.10 -3.40
C SER A 44 -7.23 -2.94 -2.63
N ASN A 45 -6.95 -3.13 -1.35
CA ASN A 45 -6.37 -2.13 -0.46
C ASN A 45 -5.00 -2.55 0.10
N SER A 46 -4.35 -3.58 -0.48
CA SER A 46 -2.97 -3.91 -0.12
C SER A 46 -2.04 -2.73 -0.42
N ILE A 47 -0.96 -2.60 0.34
CA ILE A 47 0.01 -1.52 0.15
C ILE A 47 0.61 -1.59 -1.26
N SER A 48 0.87 -2.79 -1.76
CA SER A 48 1.33 -3.00 -3.14
C SER A 48 0.35 -2.41 -4.16
N THR A 49 -0.94 -2.69 -4.01
CA THR A 49 -1.98 -2.11 -4.87
C THR A 49 -2.03 -0.58 -4.75
N LEU A 50 -1.95 -0.04 -3.53
CA LEU A 50 -1.94 1.40 -3.30
C LEU A 50 -0.73 2.08 -3.95
N LEU A 51 0.46 1.50 -3.84
CA LEU A 51 1.69 1.99 -4.46
C LEU A 51 1.61 1.98 -5.99
N LEU A 52 1.15 0.89 -6.59
CA LEU A 52 1.00 0.80 -8.05
C LEU A 52 -0.03 1.82 -8.56
N ARG A 53 -1.16 1.98 -7.86
CA ARG A 53 -2.17 2.98 -8.20
C ARG A 53 -1.65 4.41 -7.98
N ASN A 54 -0.80 4.64 -7.00
CA ASN A 54 -0.14 5.93 -6.84
C ASN A 54 0.68 6.31 -8.07
N LEU A 55 1.45 5.37 -8.61
CA LEU A 55 2.24 5.60 -9.82
C LEU A 55 1.37 5.81 -11.07
N SER A 56 0.33 4.97 -11.28
CA SER A 56 -0.49 5.01 -12.50
C SER A 56 -1.57 6.07 -12.47
N ASP A 57 -2.36 6.11 -11.37
CA ASP A 57 -3.63 6.84 -11.32
C ASP A 57 -3.47 8.25 -10.73
N VAL A 58 -2.34 8.52 -10.02
CA VAL A 58 -2.06 9.83 -9.42
C VAL A 58 -0.93 10.53 -10.15
N PHE A 59 0.30 10.06 -10.00
CA PHE A 59 1.46 10.72 -10.63
C PHE A 59 1.57 10.45 -12.13
N GLY A 60 0.99 9.35 -12.64
CA GLY A 60 0.92 9.02 -14.07
C GLY A 60 -0.31 9.54 -14.82
N GLU A 61 -1.35 10.03 -14.12
CA GLU A 61 -2.63 10.43 -14.73
C GLU A 61 -2.61 11.90 -15.15
N ASN A 62 -2.90 12.14 -16.44
CA ASN A 62 -2.94 13.48 -17.02
C ASN A 62 -4.27 14.22 -16.75
N ASP A 63 -5.37 13.47 -16.71
CA ASP A 63 -6.69 14.05 -16.46
C ASP A 63 -6.85 14.44 -14.98
N SER A 64 -7.11 15.69 -14.72
CA SER A 64 -7.19 16.22 -13.36
C SER A 64 -8.38 15.68 -12.56
N VAL A 65 -9.49 15.33 -13.24
CA VAL A 65 -10.69 14.79 -12.59
C VAL A 65 -10.44 13.34 -12.16
N ARG A 66 -9.89 12.52 -13.06
CA ARG A 66 -9.51 11.12 -12.74
C ARG A 66 -8.43 11.06 -11.66
N ARG A 67 -7.40 11.91 -11.77
CA ARG A 67 -6.35 12.03 -10.75
C ARG A 67 -6.92 12.36 -9.37
N ARG A 68 -7.82 13.36 -9.30
CA ARG A 68 -8.48 13.74 -8.05
C ARG A 68 -9.30 12.60 -7.45
N ALA A 69 -10.07 11.90 -8.28
CA ALA A 69 -10.84 10.74 -7.85
C ALA A 69 -9.94 9.63 -7.30
N ALA A 70 -8.82 9.35 -7.96
CA ALA A 70 -7.83 8.38 -7.48
C ALA A 70 -7.23 8.80 -6.12
N ILE A 71 -6.84 10.07 -5.95
CA ILE A 71 -6.32 10.59 -4.68
C ILE A 71 -7.33 10.37 -3.55
N HIS A 72 -8.61 10.69 -3.78
CA HIS A 72 -9.65 10.46 -2.78
C HIS A 72 -9.86 8.98 -2.44
N ALA A 73 -9.62 8.10 -3.40
CA ALA A 73 -9.76 6.66 -3.19
C ALA A 73 -8.59 6.05 -2.41
N ILE A 74 -7.34 6.45 -2.70
CA ILE A 74 -6.15 5.77 -2.17
C ILE A 74 -5.42 6.52 -1.06
N PHE A 75 -5.62 7.84 -0.90
CA PHE A 75 -4.97 8.60 0.19
C PHE A 75 -5.94 8.87 1.34
N HIS A 76 -5.40 8.84 2.56
CA HIS A 76 -6.09 9.34 3.74
C HIS A 76 -6.29 10.86 3.63
N GLU A 77 -7.29 11.43 4.31
CA GLU A 77 -7.61 12.85 4.18
C GLU A 77 -6.49 13.78 4.68
N ASP A 78 -5.77 13.34 5.71
CA ASP A 78 -4.63 14.04 6.32
C ASP A 78 -3.27 13.49 5.85
N ALA A 79 -3.23 12.75 4.74
CA ALA A 79 -2.00 12.16 4.21
C ALA A 79 -0.91 13.20 3.96
N VAL A 80 0.34 12.77 4.06
CA VAL A 80 1.49 13.62 3.77
C VAL A 80 2.35 12.99 2.70
N PHE A 81 2.65 13.74 1.66
CA PHE A 81 3.66 13.41 0.67
C PHE A 81 4.95 14.18 0.97
N TYR A 82 6.05 13.44 1.11
CA TYR A 82 7.40 13.98 1.35
C TYR A 82 8.22 13.91 0.08
N ASP A 83 8.55 15.09 -0.47
CA ASP A 83 9.42 15.23 -1.64
C ASP A 83 10.89 15.32 -1.20
N PRO A 84 11.83 14.61 -1.85
CA PRO A 84 13.25 14.64 -1.49
C PRO A 84 13.92 16.03 -1.65
N LYS A 85 13.29 16.95 -2.38
CA LYS A 85 13.75 18.35 -2.48
C LYS A 85 13.32 19.22 -1.30
N GLY A 86 12.72 18.62 -0.25
CA GLY A 86 12.41 19.28 1.02
C GLY A 86 10.95 19.74 1.17
N GLY A 87 10.05 19.31 0.29
CA GLY A 87 8.61 19.58 0.41
C GLY A 87 7.89 18.57 1.31
N ALA A 88 6.91 19.04 2.09
CA ALA A 88 5.93 18.20 2.78
C ALA A 88 4.52 18.70 2.45
N PHE A 89 3.85 17.98 1.55
CA PHE A 89 2.53 18.35 1.03
C PHE A 89 1.46 17.60 1.82
N ARG A 90 0.62 18.35 2.56
CA ARG A 90 -0.37 17.79 3.49
C ARG A 90 -1.78 17.86 2.95
N GLY A 91 -2.49 16.74 3.05
CA GLY A 91 -3.86 16.61 2.61
C GLY A 91 -3.99 16.36 1.11
N ARG A 92 -5.15 15.84 0.73
CA ARG A 92 -5.44 15.42 -0.65
C ARG A 92 -5.32 16.55 -1.67
N ASP A 93 -5.71 17.76 -1.31
CA ASP A 93 -5.69 18.90 -2.22
C ASP A 93 -4.25 19.33 -2.57
N GLU A 94 -3.35 19.38 -1.58
CA GLU A 94 -1.94 19.70 -1.81
C GLU A 94 -1.22 18.59 -2.59
N ILE A 95 -1.50 17.32 -2.27
CA ILE A 95 -0.98 16.17 -3.04
C ILE A 95 -1.46 16.26 -4.50
N GLY A 96 -2.74 16.61 -4.71
CA GLY A 96 -3.31 16.78 -6.04
C GLY A 96 -2.69 17.95 -6.82
N ARG A 97 -2.40 19.05 -6.14
CA ARG A 97 -1.74 20.21 -6.72
C ARG A 97 -0.33 19.86 -7.21
N ILE A 98 0.51 19.28 -6.32
CA ILE A 98 1.90 18.95 -6.69
C ILE A 98 1.96 17.84 -7.76
N ALA A 99 1.09 16.82 -7.69
CA ALA A 99 1.02 15.80 -8.72
C ALA A 99 0.63 16.41 -10.08
N GLY A 100 -0.27 17.39 -10.10
CA GLY A 100 -0.64 18.14 -11.30
C GLY A 100 0.51 18.95 -11.87
N GLU A 101 1.27 19.64 -11.03
CA GLU A 101 2.45 20.42 -11.45
C GLU A 101 3.54 19.54 -12.03
N LEU A 102 3.85 18.41 -11.38
CA LEU A 102 4.81 17.43 -11.90
C LEU A 102 4.36 16.86 -13.25
N ARG A 103 3.09 16.49 -13.39
CA ARG A 103 2.55 16.02 -14.68
C ARG A 103 2.62 17.05 -15.77
N ALA A 104 2.38 18.33 -15.47
CA ALA A 104 2.40 19.41 -16.46
C ALA A 104 3.79 19.61 -17.10
N THR A 105 4.87 19.19 -16.41
CA THR A 105 6.24 19.28 -16.95
C THR A 105 6.53 18.22 -18.02
N HIS A 106 5.91 17.02 -17.91
CA HIS A 106 6.18 15.88 -18.79
C HIS A 106 4.90 15.04 -19.02
N LEU A 107 3.97 15.55 -19.83
CA LEU A 107 2.69 14.89 -20.13
C LEU A 107 2.84 13.54 -20.85
N ASP A 108 3.93 13.34 -21.56
CA ASP A 108 4.25 12.15 -22.34
C ASP A 108 5.03 11.08 -21.54
N PHE A 109 5.52 11.40 -20.35
CA PHE A 109 6.24 10.44 -19.52
C PHE A 109 5.27 9.39 -18.95
N ARG A 110 5.80 8.20 -18.69
CA ARG A 110 5.10 7.08 -18.04
C ARG A 110 5.93 6.56 -16.89
N TYR A 111 5.27 6.31 -15.77
CA TYR A 111 5.84 5.57 -14.65
C TYR A 111 5.77 4.08 -14.93
N GLN A 112 6.88 3.38 -14.69
CA GLN A 112 6.99 1.93 -14.84
C GLN A 112 7.63 1.35 -13.60
N PRO A 113 6.94 0.48 -12.84
CA PRO A 113 7.58 -0.33 -11.80
C PRO A 113 8.68 -1.18 -12.42
N ILE A 114 9.87 -1.22 -11.80
CA ILE A 114 10.99 -2.05 -12.23
C ILE A 114 11.18 -3.30 -11.38
N ALA A 115 10.37 -3.46 -10.34
CA ALA A 115 10.27 -4.63 -9.49
C ALA A 115 8.86 -4.70 -8.90
N GLU A 116 8.46 -5.90 -8.45
CA GLU A 116 7.23 -6.03 -7.67
C GLU A 116 7.33 -5.20 -6.38
N PRO A 117 6.23 -4.57 -5.94
CA PRO A 117 6.21 -3.89 -4.66
C PRO A 117 6.50 -4.85 -3.50
N GLU A 118 7.17 -4.35 -2.47
CA GLU A 118 7.48 -5.11 -1.26
C GLU A 118 6.67 -4.53 -0.09
N GLU A 119 6.11 -5.39 0.76
CA GLU A 119 5.30 -5.00 1.91
C GLU A 119 5.89 -5.54 3.22
N ALA A 120 5.76 -4.75 4.30
CA ALA A 120 6.10 -5.16 5.66
C ALA A 120 5.19 -4.43 6.66
N GLY A 121 4.28 -5.16 7.31
CA GLY A 121 3.30 -4.58 8.24
C GLY A 121 2.40 -3.57 7.54
N ASN A 122 2.40 -2.33 8.00
CA ASN A 122 1.64 -1.23 7.40
C ASN A 122 2.48 -0.35 6.45
N GLY A 123 3.70 -0.77 6.10
CA GLY A 123 4.60 -0.08 5.18
C GLY A 123 4.89 -0.90 3.93
N GLY A 124 5.21 -0.23 2.84
CA GLY A 124 5.65 -0.89 1.61
C GLY A 124 6.39 0.06 0.70
N ARG A 125 7.09 -0.50 -0.28
CA ARG A 125 7.86 0.26 -1.26
C ARG A 125 7.70 -0.28 -2.66
N VAL A 126 7.87 0.59 -3.65
CA VAL A 126 7.97 0.23 -5.06
C VAL A 126 9.10 1.03 -5.71
N ARG A 127 9.92 0.35 -6.49
CA ARG A 127 10.94 0.99 -7.34
C ARG A 127 10.37 1.22 -8.72
N TRP A 128 10.66 2.38 -9.28
CA TRP A 128 10.13 2.77 -10.58
C TRP A 128 11.14 3.55 -11.40
N VAL A 129 10.88 3.61 -12.69
CA VAL A 129 11.48 4.55 -13.63
C VAL A 129 10.39 5.35 -14.32
N GLU A 130 10.70 6.55 -14.78
CA GLU A 130 9.82 7.33 -15.65
C GLU A 130 10.59 7.88 -16.85
N GLY A 131 9.88 8.02 -17.95
CA GLY A 131 10.40 8.56 -19.20
C GLY A 131 9.40 8.43 -20.33
N ARG A 132 9.80 8.80 -21.53
CA ARG A 132 9.01 8.60 -22.73
C ARG A 132 8.96 7.14 -23.13
N PRO A 133 7.79 6.64 -23.57
CA PRO A 133 7.70 5.28 -24.09
C PRO A 133 8.69 5.04 -25.24
N GLY A 134 9.48 3.98 -25.13
CA GLY A 134 10.47 3.61 -26.15
C GLY A 134 11.82 4.33 -26.05
N GLU A 135 11.99 5.23 -25.12
CA GLU A 135 13.27 5.90 -24.82
C GLU A 135 13.89 5.37 -23.53
N ALA A 136 15.16 5.67 -23.29
CA ALA A 136 15.79 5.39 -22.00
C ALA A 136 15.09 6.20 -20.88
N PRO A 137 14.99 5.65 -19.67
CA PRO A 137 14.40 6.36 -18.54
C PRO A 137 15.09 7.70 -18.28
N ALA A 138 14.28 8.73 -18.00
CA ALA A 138 14.77 10.05 -17.61
C ALA A 138 15.02 10.16 -16.10
N HIS A 139 14.18 9.50 -15.30
CA HIS A 139 14.32 9.48 -13.85
C HIS A 139 14.07 8.06 -13.30
N ALA A 140 14.62 7.81 -12.12
CA ALA A 140 14.36 6.60 -11.33
C ALA A 140 14.10 7.00 -9.89
N GLY A 141 13.27 6.20 -9.20
CA GLY A 141 12.98 6.46 -7.81
C GLY A 141 12.37 5.26 -7.08
N THR A 142 12.26 5.45 -5.79
CA THR A 142 11.58 4.55 -4.87
C THR A 142 10.52 5.33 -4.10
N ASP A 143 9.27 4.89 -4.19
CA ASP A 143 8.21 5.33 -3.30
C ASP A 143 8.11 4.37 -2.12
N PHE A 144 8.09 4.92 -0.90
CA PHE A 144 7.76 4.21 0.32
C PHE A 144 6.46 4.78 0.90
N ALA A 145 5.47 3.91 1.12
CA ALA A 145 4.20 4.30 1.69
C ALA A 145 3.97 3.66 3.06
N VAL A 146 3.30 4.42 3.94
CA VAL A 146 2.70 3.91 5.18
C VAL A 146 1.19 4.00 5.04
N ALA A 147 0.49 2.88 5.22
CA ALA A 147 -0.96 2.82 5.14
C ALA A 147 -1.61 2.89 6.53
N ARG A 148 -2.79 3.49 6.58
CA ARG A 148 -3.71 3.51 7.71
C ARG A 148 -5.13 3.35 7.17
N ASP A 149 -5.91 2.46 7.74
CA ASP A 149 -7.31 2.20 7.35
C ASP A 149 -7.48 1.94 5.84
N GLY A 150 -6.55 1.14 5.25
CA GLY A 150 -6.57 0.78 3.83
C GLY A 150 -6.28 1.94 2.87
N ARG A 151 -5.63 3.02 3.32
CA ARG A 151 -5.24 4.18 2.52
C ARG A 151 -3.84 4.65 2.88
N ILE A 152 -3.17 5.31 1.95
CA ILE A 152 -1.85 5.92 2.17
C ILE A 152 -2.00 7.09 3.15
N ALA A 153 -1.35 6.98 4.31
CA ALA A 153 -1.27 8.05 5.31
C ALA A 153 0.02 8.87 5.16
N ALA A 154 1.10 8.24 4.69
CA ALA A 154 2.34 8.93 4.36
C ALA A 154 2.98 8.30 3.13
N LEU A 155 3.50 9.14 2.25
CA LEU A 155 4.24 8.75 1.05
C LEU A 155 5.59 9.46 1.05
N TYR A 156 6.67 8.73 0.89
CA TYR A 156 8.04 9.23 0.82
C TYR A 156 8.62 8.89 -0.55
N LEU A 157 9.08 9.90 -1.27
CA LEU A 157 9.79 9.73 -2.53
C LEU A 157 11.31 9.81 -2.30
N PHE A 158 12.03 8.88 -2.90
CA PHE A 158 13.50 8.92 -2.98
C PHE A 158 13.92 8.81 -4.45
N PHE A 159 14.79 9.70 -4.90
CA PHE A 159 15.38 9.54 -6.23
C PHE A 159 16.50 8.50 -6.19
N ASP A 160 16.47 7.59 -7.13
CA ASP A 160 17.49 6.57 -7.35
C ASP A 160 18.42 6.98 -8.50
N LYS A 161 19.59 6.34 -8.57
CA LYS A 161 20.42 6.40 -9.79
C LYS A 161 19.69 5.66 -10.90
N LEU A 162 19.79 6.20 -12.11
CA LEU A 162 19.31 5.48 -13.30
C LEU A 162 20.02 4.14 -13.43
N PRO A 163 19.29 3.09 -13.85
CA PRO A 163 19.86 1.76 -14.05
C PRO A 163 20.89 1.73 -15.17
#